data_01cadec0777870a939295690a697c182
#
_entry.id   01cadec0777870a939295690a697c182
#
_cell.length_a   1.000
_cell.length_b   1.000
_cell.length_c   1.000
_cell.angle_alpha   90.00
_cell.angle_beta   90.00
_cell.angle_gamma   90.00
#
_symmetry.space_group_name_H-M   'P 1'
#
loop_
_entity.id
_entity.type
_entity.pdbx_description
1 polymer ?
#
loop_
_entity_poly.entity_id
_entity_poly.type
_entity_poly.pdbx_seq_one_letter_code
_entity_poly.pdbx_strand_id
1 'polypeptide(L)'
;IITPAYNSAKFIAETIQSVQNQTYENWEMLIVDDGSTDKTEAIVLSFVNKDKRIQFHKLKQNSGAGVARNTAIEKVNGNYIAFLDSDDLWKPEKLQKQLLFMEANNLHLTFSFYDQINEEGNLLNKTITSPSIISYRILFYCNWIGNLTGIYSVDYFGKIPISNIGNL
;
A
#
# COMPACT_ATOMS: atom_id res chain seq x y z
N ILE A 1 2.14 6.18 -2.71
CA ILE A 1 2.07 4.88 -2.03
C ILE A 1 1.87 5.13 -0.55
N ILE A 2 0.91 4.44 0.08
CA ILE A 2 0.57 4.59 1.51
C ILE A 2 0.90 3.30 2.24
N THR A 3 1.74 3.41 3.29
CA THR A 3 2.19 2.27 4.09
C THR A 3 1.99 2.57 5.58
N PRO A 4 0.97 2.00 6.23
CA PRO A 4 0.89 2.00 7.68
C PRO A 4 1.93 1.03 8.25
N ALA A 5 2.57 1.38 9.34
CA ALA A 5 3.56 0.52 10.00
C ALA A 5 3.31 0.49 11.51
N TYR A 6 3.37 -0.70 12.11
CA TYR A 6 3.36 -0.87 13.55
C TYR A 6 4.17 -2.11 13.93
N ASN A 7 5.27 -1.92 14.65
CA ASN A 7 6.20 -2.98 15.06
C ASN A 7 6.61 -3.90 13.88
N SER A 8 6.99 -3.28 12.76
CA SER A 8 7.26 -3.93 11.47
C SER A 8 8.77 -4.08 11.19
N ALA A 9 9.64 -3.97 12.20
CA ALA A 9 11.09 -3.99 12.02
C ALA A 9 11.61 -5.21 11.26
N LYS A 10 10.89 -6.34 11.30
CA LYS A 10 11.25 -7.58 10.60
C LYS A 10 11.11 -7.45 9.08
N PHE A 11 10.10 -6.73 8.57
CA PHE A 11 9.70 -6.78 7.18
C PHE A 11 9.84 -5.44 6.44
N ILE A 12 9.72 -4.30 7.15
CA ILE A 12 9.60 -2.98 6.53
C ILE A 12 10.74 -2.63 5.58
N ALA A 13 11.95 -3.13 5.81
CA ALA A 13 13.08 -2.90 4.93
C ALA A 13 12.87 -3.51 3.54
N GLU A 14 12.38 -4.75 3.47
CA GLU A 14 12.10 -5.44 2.22
C GLU A 14 10.90 -4.80 1.51
N THR A 15 9.88 -4.39 2.25
CA THR A 15 8.74 -3.65 1.72
C THR A 15 9.21 -2.36 1.01
N ILE A 16 10.04 -1.54 1.66
CA ILE A 16 10.59 -0.31 1.07
C ILE A 16 11.43 -0.63 -0.17
N GLN A 17 12.30 -1.63 -0.10
CA GLN A 17 13.11 -2.05 -1.25
C GLN A 17 12.26 -2.50 -2.43
N SER A 18 11.13 -3.17 -2.20
CA SER A 18 10.21 -3.57 -3.26
C SER A 18 9.61 -2.39 -4.01
N VAL A 19 9.41 -1.26 -3.31
CA VAL A 19 8.98 0.02 -3.91
C VAL A 19 10.12 0.69 -4.66
N GLN A 20 11.32 0.74 -4.09
CA GLN A 20 12.49 1.31 -4.78
C GLN A 20 12.85 0.58 -6.07
N ASN A 21 12.55 -0.71 -6.15
CA ASN A 21 12.78 -1.56 -7.32
C ASN A 21 11.67 -1.46 -8.38
N GLN A 22 10.66 -0.59 -8.20
CA GLN A 22 9.62 -0.40 -9.21
C GLN A 22 10.19 0.22 -10.50
N THR A 23 9.78 -0.33 -11.65
CA THR A 23 10.16 0.21 -12.97
C THR A 23 9.51 1.55 -13.28
N TYR A 24 8.39 1.88 -12.63
CA TYR A 24 7.79 3.20 -12.67
C TYR A 24 8.41 4.08 -11.59
N GLU A 25 9.16 5.10 -11.97
CA GLU A 25 10.02 5.90 -11.07
C GLU A 25 9.31 7.09 -10.42
N ASN A 26 8.19 7.56 -10.99
CA ASN A 26 7.48 8.76 -10.52
C ASN A 26 6.49 8.41 -9.39
N TRP A 27 7.01 8.07 -8.22
CA TRP A 27 6.23 7.74 -7.03
C TRP A 27 6.74 8.48 -5.79
N GLU A 28 5.86 8.69 -4.83
CA GLU A 28 6.17 8.99 -3.45
C GLU A 28 5.67 7.86 -2.55
N MET A 29 6.34 7.60 -1.44
CA MET A 29 5.94 6.62 -0.43
C MET A 29 5.80 7.31 0.93
N LEU A 30 4.59 7.33 1.48
CA LEU A 30 4.29 7.87 2.79
C LEU A 30 4.14 6.72 3.79
N ILE A 31 5.10 6.61 4.69
CA ILE A 31 5.10 5.61 5.77
C ILE A 31 4.63 6.30 7.04
N VAL A 32 3.52 5.83 7.59
CA VAL A 32 2.98 6.33 8.86
C VAL A 32 3.14 5.26 9.92
N ASP A 33 4.04 5.52 10.87
CA ASP A 33 4.30 4.67 12.04
C ASP A 33 3.26 4.92 13.12
N ASP A 34 2.48 3.91 13.43
CA ASP A 34 1.40 3.94 14.41
C ASP A 34 1.91 3.71 15.85
N GLY A 35 2.97 4.41 16.22
CA GLY A 35 3.54 4.37 17.57
C GLY A 35 4.34 3.11 17.86
N SER A 36 5.16 2.63 16.91
CA SER A 36 6.05 1.47 17.13
C SER A 36 7.00 1.66 18.31
N THR A 37 7.28 0.55 18.97
CA THR A 37 8.20 0.44 20.11
C THR A 37 9.47 -0.36 19.76
N ASP A 38 9.51 -0.96 18.58
CA ASP A 38 10.65 -1.70 18.06
C ASP A 38 11.60 -0.81 17.21
N LYS A 39 12.41 -1.42 16.35
CA LYS A 39 13.36 -0.70 15.47
C LYS A 39 12.74 -0.17 14.18
N THR A 40 11.42 -0.22 14.00
CA THR A 40 10.73 0.21 12.76
C THR A 40 11.15 1.62 12.37
N GLU A 41 11.03 2.60 13.27
CA GLU A 41 11.40 4.00 13.01
C GLU A 41 12.85 4.15 12.54
N ALA A 42 13.80 3.53 13.25
CA ALA A 42 15.23 3.63 12.90
C ALA A 42 15.52 3.06 11.50
N ILE A 43 14.87 1.95 11.15
CA ILE A 43 15.01 1.34 9.83
C ILE A 43 14.46 2.29 8.77
N VAL A 44 13.22 2.79 8.90
CA VAL A 44 12.59 3.67 7.92
C VAL A 44 13.39 4.95 7.72
N LEU A 45 13.88 5.59 8.81
CA LEU A 45 14.69 6.80 8.71
C LEU A 45 16.00 6.58 7.93
N SER A 46 16.56 5.37 7.96
CA SER A 46 17.74 5.03 7.17
C SER A 46 17.48 5.07 5.66
N PHE A 47 16.25 4.79 5.22
CA PHE A 47 15.82 4.92 3.82
C PHE A 47 15.44 6.35 3.46
N VAL A 48 14.71 7.05 4.32
CA VAL A 48 14.33 8.47 4.13
C VAL A 48 15.55 9.35 3.87
N ASN A 49 16.64 9.10 4.59
CA ASN A 49 17.89 9.85 4.44
C ASN A 49 18.56 9.64 3.06
N LYS A 50 18.28 8.54 2.39
CA LYS A 50 18.89 8.16 1.10
C LYS A 50 17.99 8.44 -0.10
N ASP A 51 16.66 8.40 0.08
CA ASP A 51 15.69 8.57 -1.00
C ASP A 51 14.60 9.57 -0.61
N LYS A 52 14.61 10.73 -1.25
CA LYS A 52 13.68 11.85 -0.97
C LYS A 52 12.22 11.56 -1.33
N ARG A 53 11.96 10.50 -2.10
CA ARG A 53 10.61 10.06 -2.44
C ARG A 53 9.91 9.35 -1.27
N ILE A 54 10.70 8.94 -0.24
CA ILE A 54 10.19 8.26 0.96
C ILE A 54 10.01 9.29 2.06
N GLN A 55 8.82 9.35 2.63
CA GLN A 55 8.44 10.25 3.71
C GLN A 55 8.02 9.42 4.93
N PHE A 56 8.36 9.88 6.11
CA PHE A 56 8.04 9.24 7.38
C PHE A 56 7.24 10.16 8.28
N HIS A 57 6.18 9.63 8.89
CA HIS A 57 5.40 10.32 9.89
C HIS A 57 5.11 9.37 11.05
N LYS A 58 5.35 9.80 12.30
CA LYS A 58 5.08 9.00 13.48
C LYS A 58 3.88 9.54 14.26
N LEU A 59 2.95 8.68 14.59
CA LEU A 59 1.85 8.98 15.50
C LEU A 59 2.34 8.90 16.96
N LYS A 60 1.69 9.65 17.83
CA LYS A 60 2.07 9.71 19.25
C LYS A 60 1.83 8.40 19.99
N GLN A 61 0.85 7.62 19.54
CA GLN A 61 0.42 6.35 20.13
C GLN A 61 -0.23 5.48 19.08
N ASN A 62 -0.35 4.18 19.34
CA ASN A 62 -1.10 3.27 18.49
C ASN A 62 -2.58 3.68 18.45
N SER A 63 -3.05 3.97 17.25
CA SER A 63 -4.41 4.45 16.96
C SER A 63 -5.11 3.59 15.91
N GLY A 64 -4.44 2.55 15.42
CA GLY A 64 -4.91 1.60 14.43
C GLY A 64 -4.52 1.95 12.99
N ALA A 65 -4.38 0.92 12.17
CA ALA A 65 -3.94 1.02 10.78
C ALA A 65 -4.81 1.97 9.92
N GLY A 66 -6.12 2.08 10.23
CA GLY A 66 -7.02 3.01 9.56
C GLY A 66 -6.64 4.47 9.79
N VAL A 67 -6.29 4.83 11.04
CA VAL A 67 -5.84 6.20 11.39
C VAL A 67 -4.50 6.48 10.70
N ALA A 68 -3.57 5.53 10.72
CA ALA A 68 -2.29 5.67 10.03
C ALA A 68 -2.48 5.88 8.52
N ARG A 69 -3.34 5.09 7.86
CA ARG A 69 -3.65 5.27 6.43
C ARG A 69 -4.29 6.62 6.15
N ASN A 70 -5.26 7.06 6.96
CA ASN A 70 -5.92 8.36 6.79
C ASN A 70 -4.93 9.52 6.95
N THR A 71 -4.02 9.44 7.92
CA THR A 71 -2.95 10.42 8.10
C THR A 71 -2.06 10.52 6.86
N ALA A 72 -1.77 9.39 6.20
CA ALA A 72 -1.03 9.39 4.95
C ALA A 72 -1.87 9.97 3.79
N ILE A 73 -3.15 9.57 3.66
CA ILE A 73 -4.06 10.04 2.60
C ILE A 73 -4.15 11.58 2.59
N GLU A 74 -4.21 12.22 3.74
CA GLU A 74 -4.23 13.69 3.85
C GLU A 74 -2.98 14.34 3.24
N LYS A 75 -1.84 13.67 3.31
CA LYS A 75 -0.51 14.19 2.93
C LYS A 75 -0.06 13.84 1.51
N VAL A 76 -0.76 12.97 0.79
CA VAL A 76 -0.37 12.60 -0.59
C VAL A 76 -0.46 13.77 -1.55
N ASN A 77 0.47 13.81 -2.52
CA ASN A 77 0.49 14.76 -3.61
C ASN A 77 0.30 14.10 -4.99
N GLY A 78 0.37 12.77 -5.07
CA GLY A 78 0.23 12.02 -6.31
C GLY A 78 -1.20 11.98 -6.85
N ASN A 79 -1.34 11.82 -8.17
CA ASN A 79 -2.63 11.69 -8.87
C ASN A 79 -3.29 10.31 -8.64
N TYR A 80 -2.52 9.35 -8.16
CA TYR A 80 -3.00 8.00 -7.85
C TYR A 80 -2.61 7.62 -6.43
N ILE A 81 -3.47 6.88 -5.76
CA ILE A 81 -3.18 6.27 -4.45
C ILE A 81 -3.14 4.75 -4.61
N ALA A 82 -2.08 4.16 -4.04
CA ALA A 82 -1.91 2.72 -3.90
C ALA A 82 -1.54 2.40 -2.46
N PHE A 83 -2.05 1.29 -1.92
CA PHE A 83 -1.77 0.84 -0.56
C PHE A 83 -0.78 -0.31 -0.57
N LEU A 84 0.14 -0.30 0.38
CA LEU A 84 1.10 -1.38 0.61
C LEU A 84 1.32 -1.52 2.11
N ASP A 85 0.93 -2.65 2.67
CA ASP A 85 1.14 -2.90 4.10
C ASP A 85 2.64 -3.18 4.37
N SER A 86 3.08 -2.95 5.60
CA SER A 86 4.52 -2.92 5.96
C SER A 86 5.20 -4.29 6.00
N ASP A 87 4.47 -5.34 5.67
CA ASP A 87 4.90 -6.74 5.58
C ASP A 87 4.60 -7.38 4.20
N ASP A 88 4.12 -6.57 3.25
CA ASP A 88 3.84 -6.98 1.87
C ASP A 88 4.94 -6.54 0.89
N LEU A 89 5.04 -7.23 -0.25
CA LEU A 89 6.01 -6.95 -1.31
C LEU A 89 5.33 -6.73 -2.65
N TRP A 90 5.86 -5.82 -3.44
CA TRP A 90 5.44 -5.62 -4.83
C TRP A 90 6.45 -6.19 -5.83
N LYS A 91 5.95 -6.81 -6.89
CA LYS A 91 6.76 -7.19 -8.06
C LYS A 91 7.25 -5.92 -8.78
N PRO A 92 8.45 -5.91 -9.36
CA PRO A 92 9.07 -4.68 -9.91
C PRO A 92 8.21 -3.91 -10.93
N GLU A 93 7.42 -4.60 -11.73
CA GLU A 93 6.60 -3.99 -12.79
C GLU A 93 5.16 -3.65 -12.37
N LYS A 94 4.82 -3.80 -11.07
CA LYS A 94 3.43 -3.68 -10.59
C LYS A 94 2.84 -2.31 -10.91
N LEU A 95 3.50 -1.23 -10.52
CA LEU A 95 2.99 0.12 -10.75
C LEU A 95 2.88 0.42 -12.25
N GLN A 96 3.92 0.15 -13.01
CA GLN A 96 3.95 0.45 -14.44
C GLN A 96 2.84 -0.29 -15.19
N LYS A 97 2.71 -1.60 -14.99
CA LYS A 97 1.68 -2.40 -15.69
C LYS A 97 0.27 -1.96 -15.31
N GLN A 98 0.03 -1.68 -14.05
CA GLN A 98 -1.30 -1.32 -13.59
C GLN A 98 -1.71 0.09 -14.03
N LEU A 99 -0.80 1.07 -14.01
CA LEU A 99 -1.07 2.42 -14.49
C LEU A 99 -1.30 2.44 -16.01
N LEU A 100 -0.45 1.76 -16.79
CA LEU A 100 -0.66 1.61 -18.24
C LEU A 100 -2.01 0.96 -18.56
N PHE A 101 -2.41 -0.04 -17.79
CA PHE A 101 -3.73 -0.68 -17.95
C PHE A 101 -4.88 0.29 -17.64
N MET A 102 -4.74 1.10 -16.58
CA MET A 102 -5.73 2.13 -16.24
C MET A 102 -5.89 3.16 -17.36
N GLU A 103 -4.78 3.69 -17.86
CA GLU A 103 -4.77 4.68 -18.93
C GLU A 103 -5.35 4.13 -20.24
N ALA A 104 -4.90 2.94 -20.67
CA ALA A 104 -5.34 2.32 -21.92
C ALA A 104 -6.83 1.99 -21.93
N ASN A 105 -7.46 1.77 -20.77
CA ASN A 105 -8.86 1.39 -20.64
C ASN A 105 -9.73 2.49 -20.02
N ASN A 106 -9.19 3.69 -19.80
CA ASN A 106 -9.88 4.81 -19.16
C ASN A 106 -10.53 4.43 -17.80
N LEU A 107 -9.77 3.73 -16.96
CA LEU A 107 -10.23 3.25 -15.66
C LEU A 107 -9.71 4.13 -14.52
N HIS A 108 -10.53 4.36 -13.51
CA HIS A 108 -10.19 5.18 -12.36
C HIS A 108 -9.87 4.38 -11.10
N LEU A 109 -10.13 3.08 -11.12
CA LEU A 109 -9.76 2.13 -10.06
C LEU A 109 -9.44 0.78 -10.70
N THR A 110 -8.34 0.17 -10.27
CA THR A 110 -7.94 -1.18 -10.66
C THR A 110 -7.36 -1.93 -9.48
N PHE A 111 -7.34 -3.24 -9.60
CA PHE A 111 -6.72 -4.17 -8.65
C PHE A 111 -6.05 -5.31 -9.40
N SER A 112 -5.21 -6.07 -8.74
CA SER A 112 -4.50 -7.21 -9.31
C SER A 112 -4.68 -8.47 -8.47
N PHE A 113 -4.30 -9.60 -9.01
CA PHE A 113 -4.07 -10.83 -8.23
C PHE A 113 -2.82 -10.68 -7.38
N TYR A 114 -2.66 -11.54 -6.38
CA TYR A 114 -1.45 -11.59 -5.57
C TYR A 114 -1.11 -13.03 -5.16
N ASP A 115 0.18 -13.26 -4.96
CA ASP A 115 0.69 -14.54 -4.48
C ASP A 115 0.90 -14.45 -2.97
N GLN A 116 0.68 -15.55 -2.26
CA GLN A 116 1.01 -15.65 -0.84
C GLN A 116 2.46 -16.12 -0.68
N ILE A 117 3.16 -15.47 0.26
CA ILE A 117 4.52 -15.83 0.68
C ILE A 117 4.51 -16.17 2.18
N ASN A 118 5.51 -16.97 2.62
CA ASN A 118 5.75 -17.16 4.04
C ASN A 118 6.64 -16.05 4.62
N GLU A 119 6.94 -16.12 5.91
CA GLU A 119 7.76 -15.13 6.61
C GLU A 119 9.21 -15.05 6.13
N GLU A 120 9.70 -16.06 5.42
CA GLU A 120 11.01 -16.12 4.78
C GLU A 120 10.98 -15.62 3.32
N GLY A 121 9.82 -15.13 2.83
CA GLY A 121 9.64 -14.63 1.47
C GLY A 121 9.45 -15.71 0.40
N ASN A 122 9.31 -16.98 0.77
CA ASN A 122 9.11 -18.08 -0.18
C ASN A 122 7.65 -18.16 -0.62
N LEU A 123 7.43 -18.36 -1.93
CA LEU A 123 6.10 -18.56 -2.49
C LEU A 123 5.42 -19.81 -1.92
N LEU A 124 4.18 -19.66 -1.48
CA LEU A 124 3.33 -20.76 -1.01
C LEU A 124 2.58 -21.46 -2.14
N ASN A 125 2.92 -21.17 -3.40
CA ASN A 125 2.25 -21.69 -4.61
C ASN A 125 0.72 -21.48 -4.58
N LYS A 126 0.29 -20.40 -3.98
CA LYS A 126 -1.12 -20.02 -3.87
C LYS A 126 -1.30 -18.60 -4.35
N THR A 127 -1.91 -18.45 -5.53
CA THR A 127 -2.33 -17.16 -6.07
C THR A 127 -3.78 -16.90 -5.68
N ILE A 128 -4.02 -15.74 -5.08
CA ILE A 128 -5.37 -15.25 -4.78
C ILE A 128 -5.86 -14.49 -6.00
N THR A 129 -6.97 -14.97 -6.55
CA THR A 129 -7.61 -14.39 -7.74
C THR A 129 -8.93 -13.76 -7.37
N SER A 130 -9.42 -12.87 -8.22
CA SER A 130 -10.69 -12.17 -8.09
C SER A 130 -11.37 -12.08 -9.46
N PRO A 131 -12.70 -11.83 -9.53
CA PRO A 131 -13.34 -11.53 -10.78
C PRO A 131 -12.68 -10.34 -11.50
N SER A 132 -12.60 -10.37 -12.82
CA SER A 132 -12.01 -9.30 -13.62
C SER A 132 -12.76 -7.97 -13.50
N ILE A 133 -14.07 -8.03 -13.21
CA ILE A 133 -14.92 -6.87 -12.93
C ILE A 133 -15.66 -7.13 -11.61
N ILE A 134 -15.55 -6.20 -10.69
CA ILE A 134 -16.22 -6.27 -9.39
C ILE A 134 -17.30 -5.19 -9.35
N SER A 135 -18.57 -5.61 -9.32
CA SER A 135 -19.69 -4.71 -9.09
C SER A 135 -19.93 -4.48 -7.61
N TYR A 136 -20.66 -3.42 -7.25
CA TYR A 136 -21.09 -3.16 -5.87
C TYR A 136 -21.78 -4.38 -5.22
N ARG A 137 -22.59 -5.11 -6.00
CA ARG A 137 -23.27 -6.33 -5.51
C ARG A 137 -22.26 -7.41 -5.09
N ILE A 138 -21.17 -7.60 -5.84
CA ILE A 138 -20.14 -8.59 -5.53
C ILE A 138 -19.39 -8.20 -4.25
N LEU A 139 -19.05 -6.92 -4.09
CA LEU A 139 -18.36 -6.41 -2.88
C LEU A 139 -19.21 -6.56 -1.63
N PHE A 140 -20.53 -6.52 -1.75
CA PHE A 140 -21.44 -6.68 -0.62
C PHE A 140 -21.33 -8.07 0.03
N TYR A 141 -21.03 -9.11 -0.75
CA TYR A 141 -20.91 -10.48 -0.26
C TYR A 141 -19.48 -10.87 0.16
N CYS A 142 -18.47 -10.31 -0.46
CA CYS A 142 -17.07 -10.65 -0.20
C CYS A 142 -16.13 -9.52 -0.64
N ASN A 143 -15.13 -9.23 0.19
CA ASN A 143 -14.03 -8.36 -0.23
C ASN A 143 -13.03 -9.15 -1.07
N TRP A 144 -13.11 -8.95 -2.39
CA TRP A 144 -12.23 -9.57 -3.37
C TRP A 144 -10.93 -8.79 -3.62
N ILE A 145 -10.83 -7.56 -3.10
CA ILE A 145 -9.70 -6.67 -3.37
C ILE A 145 -8.73 -6.73 -2.20
N GLY A 146 -7.59 -7.39 -2.41
CA GLY A 146 -6.48 -7.32 -1.45
C GLY A 146 -5.96 -5.88 -1.37
N ASN A 147 -5.73 -5.37 -0.16
CA ASN A 147 -5.33 -3.99 0.07
C ASN A 147 -4.10 -3.58 -0.77
N LEU A 148 -3.07 -4.46 -0.80
CA LEU A 148 -1.83 -4.24 -1.56
C LEU A 148 -2.01 -4.21 -3.09
N THR A 149 -3.20 -4.56 -3.61
CA THR A 149 -3.43 -4.71 -5.06
C THR A 149 -4.08 -3.49 -5.70
N GLY A 150 -4.81 -2.70 -4.92
CA GLY A 150 -5.62 -1.59 -5.41
C GLY A 150 -4.81 -0.35 -5.78
N ILE A 151 -5.20 0.29 -6.90
CA ILE A 151 -4.79 1.66 -7.25
C ILE A 151 -6.04 2.43 -7.68
N TYR A 152 -6.19 3.66 -7.19
CA TYR A 152 -7.27 4.54 -7.62
C TYR A 152 -6.81 5.96 -7.94
N SER A 153 -7.54 6.66 -8.81
CA SER A 153 -7.31 8.04 -9.22
C SER A 153 -7.84 9.03 -8.20
N VAL A 154 -6.99 9.93 -7.72
CA VAL A 154 -7.37 11.03 -6.82
C VAL A 154 -8.17 12.09 -7.58
N ASP A 155 -7.88 12.33 -8.85
CA ASP A 155 -8.61 13.31 -9.66
C ASP A 155 -10.08 12.93 -9.82
N TYR A 156 -10.38 11.63 -9.85
CA TYR A 156 -11.74 11.14 -10.01
C TYR A 156 -12.50 10.97 -8.69
N PHE A 157 -11.86 10.36 -7.70
CA PHE A 157 -12.49 10.00 -6.43
C PHE A 157 -12.20 10.96 -5.28
N GLY A 158 -11.20 11.83 -5.42
CA GLY A 158 -10.66 12.60 -4.31
C GLY A 158 -9.83 11.74 -3.35
N LYS A 159 -9.49 12.31 -2.21
CA LYS A 159 -8.82 11.62 -1.10
C LYS A 159 -9.87 10.92 -0.24
N ILE A 160 -10.12 9.63 -0.48
CA ILE A 160 -11.15 8.87 0.22
C ILE A 160 -10.63 8.39 1.58
N PRO A 161 -11.19 8.84 2.70
CA PRO A 161 -10.80 8.33 4.01
C PRO A 161 -11.28 6.89 4.19
N ILE A 162 -10.43 6.08 4.82
CA ILE A 162 -10.77 4.71 5.21
C ILE A 162 -11.57 4.78 6.50
N SER A 163 -12.78 4.19 6.50
CA SER A 163 -13.59 4.11 7.72
C SER A 163 -12.90 3.19 8.73
N ASN A 164 -12.79 3.63 9.97
CA ASN A 164 -12.30 2.82 11.10
C ASN A 164 -13.33 1.76 11.54
N ILE A 165 -14.07 1.13 10.62
CA ILE A 165 -14.98 0.02 10.91
C ILE A 165 -14.12 -1.24 11.07
N GLY A 166 -13.50 -1.35 12.22
CA GLY A 166 -12.62 -2.48 12.52
C GLY A 166 -12.69 -2.91 13.98
N ASN A 167 -13.83 -2.72 14.65
CA ASN A 167 -14.17 -3.34 15.94
C ASN A 167 -15.71 -3.44 16.05
N LEU A 168 -16.30 -4.34 15.30
CA LEU A 168 -17.60 -4.93 15.60
C LEU A 168 -17.39 -6.40 15.88
#